data_f45c2ff995db4fa5312e2fc531a23bbb
#
_entry.id   f45c2ff995db4fa5312e2fc531a23bbb
#
_cell.length_a   1.000
_cell.length_b   1.000
_cell.length_c   1.000
_cell.angle_alpha   90.00
_cell.angle_beta   90.00
_cell.angle_gamma   90.00
#
_symmetry.space_group_name_H-M   'P 1'
#
loop_
_entity.id
_entity.type
_entity.pdbx_description
1 polymer ?
#
loop_
_entity_poly.entity_id
_entity_poly.type
_entity_poly.pdbx_seq_one_letter_code
_entity_poly.pdbx_strand_id
1 'polypeptide(L)'
;MNSVTTRVYSVDFFLAILGYSLFVIMDSIAKELTNYYHVTQIIFINSLSALLPILLYTQVRNSWKKIKTKNFFVHLIRAVTLIISMGLFFLCINKLPLTTMYSIIFFTPFVLTIGSVIFLKEKVSWRRYTAILVGFIGTIIAINPFGKEINNYVLLALLIPIFASVG
;
A
#
# COMPACT_ATOMS: atom_id res chain seq x y z
N MET A 1 26.19 -8.94 -22.27
CA MET A 1 25.28 -8.48 -21.18
C MET A 1 26.18 -8.10 -20.01
N ASN A 2 26.31 -6.80 -19.75
CA ASN A 2 27.39 -6.23 -18.93
C ASN A 2 27.23 -6.58 -17.43
N SER A 3 28.32 -6.99 -16.81
CA SER A 3 28.43 -7.28 -15.34
C SER A 3 27.94 -6.15 -14.43
N VAL A 4 27.95 -4.92 -14.90
CA VAL A 4 27.43 -3.73 -14.21
C VAL A 4 25.91 -3.75 -14.12
N THR A 5 25.20 -4.10 -15.18
CA THR A 5 23.74 -4.18 -15.19
C THR A 5 23.22 -5.28 -14.25
N THR A 6 23.87 -6.44 -14.21
CA THR A 6 23.48 -7.54 -13.32
C THR A 6 23.67 -7.18 -11.84
N ARG A 7 24.71 -6.42 -11.53
CA ARG A 7 25.03 -5.98 -10.16
C ARG A 7 24.03 -4.93 -9.65
N VAL A 8 23.57 -4.05 -10.51
CA VAL A 8 22.53 -3.05 -10.16
C VAL A 8 21.22 -3.76 -9.83
N TYR A 9 20.76 -4.69 -10.67
CA TYR A 9 19.52 -5.43 -10.43
C TYR A 9 19.53 -6.25 -9.13
N SER A 10 20.67 -6.83 -8.75
CA SER A 10 20.78 -7.61 -7.50
C SER A 10 20.69 -6.71 -6.25
N VAL A 11 21.27 -5.53 -6.29
CA VAL A 11 21.17 -4.57 -5.17
C VAL A 11 19.75 -4.03 -5.03
N ASP A 12 19.11 -3.65 -6.14
CA ASP A 12 17.72 -3.15 -6.13
C ASP A 12 16.75 -4.23 -5.61
N PHE A 13 16.96 -5.48 -6.00
CA PHE A 13 16.18 -6.61 -5.53
C PHE A 13 16.36 -6.85 -4.01
N PHE A 14 17.60 -6.80 -3.54
CA PHE A 14 17.89 -6.94 -2.11
C PHE A 14 17.28 -5.81 -1.28
N LEU A 15 17.39 -4.56 -1.77
CA LEU A 15 16.78 -3.40 -1.11
C LEU A 15 15.26 -3.50 -1.08
N ALA A 16 14.64 -4.01 -2.13
CA ALA A 16 13.20 -4.23 -2.16
C ALA A 16 12.77 -5.27 -1.12
N ILE A 17 13.46 -6.42 -1.03
CA ILE A 17 13.17 -7.44 -0.01
C ILE A 17 13.32 -6.86 1.39
N LEU A 18 14.40 -6.15 1.66
CA LEU A 18 14.65 -5.53 2.96
C LEU A 18 13.57 -4.50 3.30
N GLY A 19 13.19 -3.65 2.35
CA GLY A 19 12.11 -2.69 2.52
C GLY A 19 10.78 -3.33 2.87
N TYR A 20 10.36 -4.35 2.10
CA TYR A 20 9.12 -5.08 2.38
C TYR A 20 9.18 -5.84 3.72
N SER A 21 10.32 -6.42 4.07
CA SER A 21 10.48 -7.08 5.38
C SER A 21 10.32 -6.10 6.54
N LEU A 22 10.88 -4.90 6.43
CA LEU A 22 10.71 -3.86 7.43
C LEU A 22 9.24 -3.39 7.52
N PHE A 23 8.53 -3.31 6.40
CA PHE A 23 7.10 -3.02 6.39
C PHE A 23 6.28 -4.06 7.16
N VAL A 24 6.56 -5.35 6.93
CA VAL A 24 5.86 -6.44 7.64
C VAL A 24 6.11 -6.38 9.15
N ILE A 25 7.35 -6.09 9.56
CA ILE A 25 7.70 -5.91 10.97
C ILE A 25 6.94 -4.72 11.57
N MET A 26 6.94 -3.58 10.87
CA MET A 26 6.21 -2.39 11.29
C MET A 26 4.71 -2.67 11.47
N ASP A 27 4.08 -3.34 10.51
CA ASP A 27 2.66 -3.67 10.56
C ASP A 27 2.34 -4.69 11.67
N SER A 28 3.26 -5.62 11.94
CA SER A 28 3.12 -6.56 13.06
C SER A 28 3.14 -5.85 14.41
N ILE A 29 4.05 -4.89 14.58
CA ILE A 29 4.11 -4.04 15.77
C ILE A 29 2.86 -3.16 15.86
N ALA A 30 2.46 -2.55 14.75
CA ALA A 30 1.28 -1.71 14.70
C ALA A 30 0.01 -2.49 15.08
N LYS A 31 -0.12 -3.74 14.61
CA LYS A 31 -1.21 -4.63 15.00
C LYS A 31 -1.25 -4.87 16.49
N GLU A 32 -0.11 -5.15 17.10
CA GLU A 32 -0.03 -5.34 18.56
C GLU A 32 -0.42 -4.08 19.31
N LEU A 33 0.04 -2.91 18.86
CA LEU A 33 -0.30 -1.62 19.45
C LEU A 33 -1.80 -1.30 19.37
N THR A 34 -2.55 -1.82 18.41
CA THR A 34 -4.01 -1.61 18.33
C THR A 34 -4.78 -2.24 19.49
N ASN A 35 -4.16 -3.13 20.28
CA ASN A 35 -4.75 -3.69 21.50
C ASN A 35 -4.71 -2.72 22.68
N TYR A 36 -3.77 -1.77 22.68
CA TYR A 36 -3.49 -0.86 23.79
C TYR A 36 -3.85 0.60 23.49
N TYR A 37 -3.77 1.00 22.22
CA TYR A 37 -3.94 2.38 21.78
C TYR A 37 -5.06 2.51 20.76
N HIS A 38 -5.70 3.68 20.77
CA HIS A 38 -6.72 3.98 19.77
C HIS A 38 -6.10 4.12 18.38
N VAL A 39 -6.79 3.63 17.35
CA VAL A 39 -6.32 3.63 15.95
C VAL A 39 -5.84 5.01 15.49
N THR A 40 -6.56 6.07 15.88
CA THR A 40 -6.20 7.46 15.54
C THR A 40 -4.87 7.90 16.12
N GLN A 41 -4.50 7.44 17.32
CA GLN A 41 -3.20 7.73 17.94
C GLN A 41 -2.07 7.06 17.18
N ILE A 42 -2.27 5.80 16.77
CA ILE A 42 -1.28 5.04 15.99
C ILE A 42 -1.04 5.74 14.63
N ILE A 43 -2.12 6.13 13.94
CA ILE A 43 -2.03 6.85 12.66
C ILE A 43 -1.29 8.17 12.84
N PHE A 44 -1.62 8.93 13.89
CA PHE A 44 -0.99 10.22 14.16
C PHE A 44 0.52 10.07 14.41
N ILE A 45 0.92 9.16 15.28
CA ILE A 45 2.34 8.92 15.60
C ILE A 45 3.09 8.40 14.37
N ASN A 46 2.51 7.49 13.62
CA ASN A 46 3.11 6.96 12.39
C ASN A 46 3.32 8.08 11.35
N SER A 47 2.31 8.92 11.13
CA SER A 47 2.41 10.04 10.20
C SER A 47 3.45 11.09 10.64
N LEU A 48 3.49 11.37 11.94
CA LEU A 48 4.48 12.30 12.52
C LEU A 48 5.90 11.75 12.37
N SER A 49 6.08 10.46 12.64
CA SER A 49 7.39 9.79 12.48
C SER A 49 7.87 9.79 11.03
N ALA A 50 6.97 9.62 10.07
CA ALA A 50 7.30 9.70 8.65
C ALA A 50 7.65 11.12 8.18
N LEU A 51 7.13 12.15 8.86
CA LEU A 51 7.41 13.55 8.51
C LEU A 51 8.86 13.92 8.82
N LEU A 52 9.44 13.41 9.91
CA LEU A 52 10.79 13.74 10.36
C LEU A 52 11.88 13.49 9.30
N PRO A 53 12.01 12.27 8.71
CA PRO A 53 13.02 12.03 7.68
C PRO A 53 12.79 12.85 6.41
N ILE A 54 11.53 13.16 6.06
CA ILE A 54 11.20 14.00 4.91
C ILE A 54 11.69 15.43 5.15
N LEU A 55 11.44 15.99 6.33
CA LEU A 55 11.89 17.33 6.69
C LEU A 55 13.43 17.40 6.72
N LEU A 56 14.10 16.43 7.34
CA LEU A 56 15.56 16.35 7.39
C LEU A 56 16.14 16.27 5.98
N TYR A 57 15.60 15.40 5.12
CA TYR A 57 16.07 15.29 3.73
C TYR A 57 15.88 16.59 2.96
N THR A 58 14.72 17.24 3.12
CA THR A 58 14.42 18.51 2.45
C THR A 58 15.37 19.62 2.90
N GLN A 59 15.69 19.66 4.19
CA GLN A 59 16.63 20.60 4.77
C GLN A 59 18.05 20.38 4.22
N VAL A 60 18.54 19.14 4.29
CA VAL A 60 19.91 18.79 3.83
C VAL A 60 20.09 19.08 2.33
N ARG A 61 19.06 18.82 1.52
CA ARG A 61 19.11 19.02 0.07
C ARG A 61 18.70 20.43 -0.37
N ASN A 62 18.36 21.32 0.57
CA ASN A 62 17.85 22.67 0.31
C ASN A 62 16.75 22.70 -0.78
N SER A 63 15.85 21.70 -0.71
CA SER A 63 14.85 21.41 -1.76
C SER A 63 13.48 22.00 -1.47
N TRP A 64 13.36 22.98 -0.58
CA TRP A 64 12.08 23.62 -0.18
C TRP A 64 11.27 24.16 -1.36
N LYS A 65 11.95 24.67 -2.39
CA LYS A 65 11.29 25.19 -3.61
C LYS A 65 10.58 24.10 -4.41
N LYS A 66 11.01 22.83 -4.27
CA LYS A 66 10.41 21.68 -4.98
C LYS A 66 9.12 21.20 -4.34
N ILE A 67 8.81 21.60 -3.10
CA ILE A 67 7.58 21.24 -2.39
C ILE A 67 6.37 21.99 -2.96
N LYS A 68 6.59 23.15 -3.59
CA LYS A 68 5.49 23.91 -4.19
C LYS A 68 4.90 23.15 -5.37
N THR A 69 3.61 22.82 -5.26
CA THR A 69 2.86 22.16 -6.34
C THR A 69 2.00 23.17 -7.10
N LYS A 70 1.80 22.92 -8.40
CA LYS A 70 0.87 23.70 -9.23
C LYS A 70 -0.58 23.19 -9.09
N ASN A 71 -0.76 21.90 -8.73
CA ASN A 71 -2.05 21.23 -8.70
C ASN A 71 -2.43 20.82 -7.28
N PHE A 72 -2.58 21.82 -6.39
CA PHE A 72 -2.90 21.59 -4.98
C PHE A 72 -4.12 20.69 -4.77
N PHE A 73 -5.18 20.90 -5.57
CA PHE A 73 -6.42 20.12 -5.42
C PHE A 73 -6.24 18.62 -5.69
N VAL A 74 -5.44 18.28 -6.70
CA VAL A 74 -5.12 16.87 -6.99
C VAL A 74 -4.37 16.23 -5.84
N HIS A 75 -3.40 16.94 -5.26
CA HIS A 75 -2.65 16.43 -4.10
C HIS A 75 -3.52 16.34 -2.84
N LEU A 76 -4.51 17.22 -2.69
CA LEU A 76 -5.46 17.15 -1.59
C LEU A 76 -6.34 15.89 -1.70
N ILE A 77 -6.91 15.63 -2.87
CA ILE A 77 -7.71 14.40 -3.11
C ILE A 77 -6.85 13.17 -2.82
N ARG A 78 -5.63 13.13 -3.34
CA ARG A 78 -4.69 12.05 -3.10
C ARG A 78 -4.40 11.85 -1.60
N ALA A 79 -4.16 12.92 -0.85
CA ALA A 79 -3.92 12.84 0.59
C ALA A 79 -5.15 12.30 1.33
N VAL A 80 -6.34 12.76 0.99
CA VAL A 80 -7.60 12.31 1.61
C VAL A 80 -7.84 10.83 1.33
N THR A 81 -7.67 10.37 0.10
CA THR A 81 -7.85 8.95 -0.26
C THR A 81 -6.84 8.04 0.45
N LEU A 82 -5.59 8.48 0.58
CA LEU A 82 -4.56 7.76 1.34
C LEU A 82 -4.86 7.71 2.84
N ILE A 83 -5.35 8.80 3.43
CA ILE A 83 -5.75 8.84 4.85
C ILE A 83 -6.92 7.88 5.10
N ILE A 84 -7.91 7.86 4.20
CA ILE A 84 -9.05 6.93 4.30
C ILE A 84 -8.55 5.48 4.19
N SER A 85 -7.70 5.18 3.20
CA SER A 85 -7.12 3.85 3.01
C SER A 85 -6.33 3.39 4.24
N MET A 86 -5.50 4.26 4.80
CA MET A 86 -4.72 3.99 6.01
C MET A 86 -5.63 3.80 7.23
N GLY A 87 -6.66 4.62 7.37
CA GLY A 87 -7.65 4.48 8.44
C GLY A 87 -8.37 3.13 8.39
N LEU A 88 -8.86 2.73 7.21
CA LEU A 88 -9.46 1.42 6.98
C LEU A 88 -8.49 0.28 7.29
N PHE A 89 -7.23 0.41 6.86
CA PHE A 89 -6.19 -0.58 7.14
C PHE A 89 -6.03 -0.81 8.65
N PHE A 90 -5.84 0.25 9.44
CA PHE A 90 -5.66 0.13 10.89
C PHE A 90 -6.92 -0.32 11.63
N LEU A 91 -8.12 0.02 11.13
CA LEU A 91 -9.37 -0.51 11.67
C LEU A 91 -9.51 -2.02 11.45
N CYS A 92 -9.11 -2.49 10.26
CA CYS A 92 -9.26 -3.90 9.89
C CYS A 92 -8.14 -4.78 10.46
N ILE A 93 -6.91 -4.28 10.61
CA ILE A 93 -5.76 -5.05 11.06
C ILE A 93 -5.92 -5.62 12.47
N ASN A 94 -6.68 -4.93 13.33
CA ASN A 94 -7.01 -5.41 14.67
C ASN A 94 -7.93 -6.64 14.63
N LYS A 95 -8.83 -6.71 13.67
CA LYS A 95 -9.90 -7.72 13.58
C LYS A 95 -9.60 -8.86 12.62
N LEU A 96 -8.65 -8.68 11.71
CA LEU A 96 -8.29 -9.64 10.68
C LEU A 96 -6.86 -10.15 10.86
N PRO A 97 -6.56 -11.40 10.48
CA PRO A 97 -5.19 -11.89 10.36
C PRO A 97 -4.39 -11.05 9.36
N LEU A 98 -3.09 -10.83 9.62
CA LEU A 98 -2.20 -10.11 8.71
C LEU A 98 -2.16 -10.75 7.32
N THR A 99 -2.19 -12.09 7.25
CA THR A 99 -2.25 -12.83 5.98
C THR A 99 -3.44 -12.43 5.13
N THR A 100 -4.63 -12.32 5.73
CA THR A 100 -5.84 -11.86 5.04
C THR A 100 -5.72 -10.40 4.60
N MET A 101 -5.17 -9.53 5.45
CA MET A 101 -4.96 -8.12 5.12
C MET A 101 -4.03 -7.96 3.93
N TYR A 102 -2.87 -8.63 3.93
CA TYR A 102 -1.94 -8.57 2.80
C TYR A 102 -2.50 -9.17 1.52
N SER A 103 -3.28 -10.26 1.63
CA SER A 103 -3.96 -10.83 0.47
C SER A 103 -4.90 -9.81 -0.19
N ILE A 104 -5.64 -9.03 0.62
CA ILE A 104 -6.51 -7.96 0.12
C ILE A 104 -5.68 -6.80 -0.49
N ILE A 105 -4.57 -6.41 0.14
CA ILE A 105 -3.70 -5.35 -0.38
C ILE A 105 -3.07 -5.75 -1.72
N PHE A 106 -2.70 -7.01 -1.90
CA PHE A 106 -2.20 -7.50 -3.18
C PHE A 106 -3.23 -7.43 -4.32
N PHE A 107 -4.48 -7.17 -4.01
CA PHE A 107 -5.50 -6.85 -4.99
C PHE A 107 -5.37 -5.43 -5.58
N THR A 108 -4.60 -4.54 -4.93
CA THR A 108 -4.39 -3.14 -5.38
C THR A 108 -3.89 -3.02 -6.83
N PRO A 109 -2.89 -3.79 -7.31
CA PRO A 109 -2.45 -3.70 -8.70
C PRO A 109 -3.53 -4.06 -9.72
N PHE A 110 -4.48 -4.92 -9.31
CA PHE A 110 -5.64 -5.27 -10.13
C PHE A 110 -6.59 -4.08 -10.28
N VAL A 111 -6.97 -3.45 -9.17
CA VAL A 111 -7.84 -2.27 -9.16
C VAL A 111 -7.19 -1.13 -9.93
N LEU A 112 -5.88 -0.88 -9.71
CA LEU A 112 -5.11 0.13 -10.42
C LEU A 112 -5.10 -0.11 -11.94
N THR A 113 -4.92 -1.36 -12.37
CA THR A 113 -4.90 -1.68 -13.81
C THR A 113 -6.28 -1.52 -14.45
N ILE A 114 -7.35 -1.93 -13.76
CA ILE A 114 -8.72 -1.68 -14.24
C ILE A 114 -8.96 -0.16 -14.32
N GLY A 115 -8.59 0.58 -13.29
CA GLY A 115 -8.70 2.03 -13.27
C GLY A 115 -7.94 2.69 -14.43
N SER A 116 -6.70 2.27 -14.71
CA SER A 116 -5.91 2.82 -15.82
C SER A 116 -6.54 2.55 -17.19
N VAL A 117 -7.14 1.37 -17.39
CA VAL A 117 -7.85 1.04 -18.64
C VAL A 117 -9.11 1.88 -18.79
N ILE A 118 -9.90 2.03 -17.73
CA ILE A 118 -11.20 2.73 -17.80
C ILE A 118 -11.01 4.25 -17.89
N PHE A 119 -10.19 4.83 -17.01
CA PHE A 119 -10.06 6.29 -16.89
C PHE A 119 -9.00 6.88 -17.82
N LEU A 120 -7.85 6.19 -17.97
CA LEU A 120 -6.74 6.67 -18.79
C LEU A 120 -6.77 6.09 -20.21
N LYS A 121 -7.67 5.10 -20.49
CA LYS A 121 -7.75 4.40 -21.77
C LYS A 121 -6.43 3.76 -22.21
N GLU A 122 -5.61 3.33 -21.24
CA GLU A 122 -4.33 2.68 -21.49
C GLU A 122 -4.53 1.29 -22.11
N LYS A 123 -3.68 0.96 -23.08
CA LYS A 123 -3.63 -0.39 -23.65
C LYS A 123 -2.74 -1.26 -22.78
N VAL A 124 -3.35 -2.17 -22.04
CA VAL A 124 -2.64 -3.12 -21.18
C VAL A 124 -2.29 -4.37 -21.98
N SER A 125 -1.04 -4.82 -21.88
CA SER A 125 -0.60 -6.03 -22.59
C SER A 125 -1.24 -7.29 -21.99
N TRP A 126 -1.47 -8.32 -22.82
CA TRP A 126 -2.00 -9.60 -22.41
C TRP A 126 -1.21 -10.23 -21.24
N ARG A 127 0.11 -10.12 -21.28
CA ARG A 127 0.99 -10.62 -20.19
C ARG A 127 0.68 -9.99 -18.83
N ARG A 128 0.31 -8.72 -18.82
CA ARG A 128 -0.07 -8.02 -17.57
C ARG A 128 -1.42 -8.50 -17.08
N TYR A 129 -2.39 -8.76 -17.96
CA TYR A 129 -3.69 -9.34 -17.58
C TYR A 129 -3.51 -10.74 -16.98
N THR A 130 -2.73 -11.61 -17.58
CA THR A 130 -2.51 -12.96 -17.05
C THR A 130 -1.81 -12.94 -15.69
N ALA A 131 -0.80 -12.09 -15.51
CA ALA A 131 -0.13 -11.94 -14.20
C ALA A 131 -1.09 -11.47 -13.11
N ILE A 132 -1.97 -10.52 -13.43
CA ILE A 132 -2.98 -10.00 -12.51
C ILE A 132 -4.01 -11.09 -12.16
N LEU A 133 -4.48 -11.87 -13.14
CA LEU A 133 -5.41 -12.97 -12.92
C LEU A 133 -4.80 -14.05 -12.00
N VAL A 134 -3.55 -14.43 -12.22
CA VAL A 134 -2.84 -15.39 -11.38
C VAL A 134 -2.72 -14.86 -9.94
N GLY A 135 -2.35 -13.59 -9.77
CA GLY A 135 -2.30 -12.95 -8.46
C GLY A 135 -3.67 -12.89 -7.77
N PHE A 136 -4.74 -12.62 -8.53
CA PHE A 136 -6.11 -12.60 -8.02
C PHE A 136 -6.56 -13.99 -7.52
N ILE A 137 -6.30 -15.04 -8.29
CA ILE A 137 -6.59 -16.42 -7.87
C ILE A 137 -5.80 -16.76 -6.59
N GLY A 138 -4.52 -16.40 -6.53
CA GLY A 138 -3.71 -16.56 -5.32
C GLY A 138 -4.31 -15.85 -4.10
N THR A 139 -4.82 -14.64 -4.29
CA THR A 139 -5.51 -13.87 -3.24
C THR A 139 -6.77 -14.57 -2.75
N ILE A 140 -7.62 -15.09 -3.66
CA ILE A 140 -8.83 -15.83 -3.29
C ILE A 140 -8.48 -17.09 -2.49
N ILE A 141 -7.47 -17.83 -2.92
CA ILE A 141 -7.02 -19.04 -2.21
C ILE A 141 -6.52 -18.67 -0.80
N ALA A 142 -5.74 -17.60 -0.66
CA ALA A 142 -5.20 -17.15 0.61
C ALA A 142 -6.26 -16.65 1.61
N ILE A 143 -7.28 -15.94 1.12
CA ILE A 143 -8.41 -15.46 1.94
C ILE A 143 -9.30 -16.63 2.37
N ASN A 144 -9.35 -17.69 1.53
CA ASN A 144 -10.21 -18.85 1.74
C ASN A 144 -11.67 -18.48 2.12
N PRO A 145 -12.38 -17.73 1.26
CA PRO A 145 -13.70 -17.19 1.61
C PRO A 145 -14.77 -18.28 1.80
N PHE A 146 -14.52 -19.50 1.30
CA PHE A 146 -15.43 -20.64 1.41
C PHE A 146 -15.25 -21.44 2.72
N GLY A 147 -14.14 -21.21 3.45
CA GLY A 147 -13.80 -21.93 4.68
C GLY A 147 -14.12 -21.21 5.98
N LYS A 148 -14.49 -19.92 5.93
CA LYS A 148 -14.80 -19.08 7.10
C LYS A 148 -15.96 -18.16 6.77
N GLU A 149 -16.76 -17.84 7.79
CA GLU A 149 -17.79 -16.79 7.66
C GLU A 149 -17.11 -15.48 7.24
N ILE A 150 -17.65 -14.86 6.18
CA ILE A 150 -17.15 -13.57 5.68
C ILE A 150 -17.49 -12.52 6.76
N ASN A 151 -16.48 -12.11 7.50
CA ASN A 151 -16.63 -11.06 8.49
C ASN A 151 -16.81 -9.71 7.77
N ASN A 152 -17.68 -8.84 8.33
CA ASN A 152 -17.91 -7.48 7.82
C ASN A 152 -16.61 -6.69 7.65
N TYR A 153 -15.58 -6.98 8.44
CA TYR A 153 -14.26 -6.36 8.31
C TYR A 153 -13.52 -6.75 7.02
N VAL A 154 -13.79 -7.93 6.45
CA VAL A 154 -13.24 -8.31 5.14
C VAL A 154 -13.85 -7.45 4.04
N LEU A 155 -15.17 -7.20 4.10
CA LEU A 155 -15.84 -6.31 3.15
C LEU A 155 -15.32 -4.86 3.25
N LEU A 156 -15.10 -4.36 4.47
CA LEU A 156 -14.46 -3.05 4.68
C LEU A 156 -13.03 -3.01 4.15
N ALA A 157 -12.25 -4.06 4.37
CA ALA A 157 -10.88 -4.14 3.89
C ALA A 157 -10.78 -4.13 2.35
N LEU A 158 -11.78 -4.65 1.63
CA LEU A 158 -11.83 -4.60 0.16
C LEU A 158 -11.95 -3.18 -0.40
N LEU A 159 -12.32 -2.19 0.42
CA LEU A 159 -12.29 -0.78 0.02
C LEU A 159 -10.86 -0.21 0.02
N ILE A 160 -9.92 -0.80 0.78
CA ILE A 160 -8.54 -0.33 0.89
C ILE A 160 -7.85 -0.25 -0.49
N PRO A 161 -7.85 -1.31 -1.33
CA PRO A 161 -7.27 -1.25 -2.66
C PRO A 161 -7.88 -0.17 -3.56
N ILE A 162 -9.18 0.11 -3.40
CA ILE A 162 -9.88 1.13 -4.20
C ILE A 162 -9.35 2.51 -3.86
N PHE A 163 -9.32 2.88 -2.57
CA PHE A 163 -8.80 4.17 -2.13
C PHE A 163 -7.29 4.29 -2.36
N ALA A 164 -6.53 3.21 -2.14
CA ALA A 164 -5.10 3.19 -2.39
C ALA A 164 -4.74 3.34 -3.87
N SER A 165 -5.59 2.88 -4.80
CA SER A 165 -5.34 3.00 -6.23
C SER A 165 -5.59 4.41 -6.79
N VAL A 166 -6.37 5.24 -6.10
CA VAL A 166 -6.61 6.65 -6.46
C VAL A 166 -5.51 7.55 -5.91
N GLY A 167 -4.83 7.18 -4.83
CA GLY A 167 -3.73 7.92 -4.19
C GLY A 167 -2.38 7.63 -4.82
#